data_64617b6825b7c9bb318c4021d1be86a3
#
_entry.id   64617b6825b7c9bb318c4021d1be86a3
#
_cell.length_a   1.000
_cell.length_b   1.000
_cell.length_c   1.000
_cell.angle_alpha   90.00
_cell.angle_beta   90.00
_cell.angle_gamma   90.00
#
_symmetry.space_group_name_H-M   'P 1'
#
loop_
_entity.id
_entity.type
_entity.pdbx_description
1 polymer ?
#
loop_
_entity_poly.entity_id
_entity_poly.type
_entity_poly.pdbx_seq_one_letter_code
_entity_poly.pdbx_strand_id
1 'polypeptide(L)' 'MSRLEDILMLAEKYGKRNQVIDTAKELKAYSPSMTREESYEMAWEHIKKDR' A
#
# COMPACT_ATOMS: atom_id res chain seq x y z
N MET A 1 13.36 9.76 -6.03
CA MET A 1 12.59 9.25 -4.91
C MET A 1 11.58 8.24 -5.35
N SER A 2 11.41 7.24 -4.54
CA SER A 2 10.52 6.14 -4.88
C SER A 2 9.12 6.45 -4.38
N ARG A 3 8.14 6.21 -5.25
CA ARG A 3 6.74 6.37 -4.85
C ARG A 3 6.38 5.43 -3.71
N LEU A 4 7.01 4.25 -3.73
CA LEU A 4 6.80 3.28 -2.67
C LEU A 4 7.22 3.83 -1.32
N GLU A 5 8.36 4.51 -1.28
CA GLU A 5 8.85 5.09 -0.05
C GLU A 5 7.91 6.19 0.46
N ASP A 6 7.42 7.00 -0.47
CA ASP A 6 6.47 8.05 -0.11
C ASP A 6 5.21 7.46 0.52
N ILE A 7 4.69 6.41 -0.07
CA ILE A 7 3.49 5.77 0.44
C ILE A 7 3.74 5.21 1.85
N LEU A 8 4.86 4.52 2.02
CA LEU A 8 5.19 3.95 3.32
C LEU A 8 5.38 5.04 4.37
N MET A 9 5.99 6.14 3.96
CA MET A 9 6.21 7.26 4.88
C MET A 9 4.89 7.86 5.34
N LEU A 10 3.97 8.07 4.39
CA LEU A 10 2.65 8.60 4.72
C LEU A 10 1.88 7.63 5.59
N ALA A 11 1.93 6.36 5.24
CA ALA A 11 1.21 5.35 6.02
C ALA A 11 1.72 5.28 7.45
N GLU A 12 3.03 5.40 7.61
CA GLU A 12 3.64 5.39 8.95
C GLU A 12 3.20 6.61 9.75
N LYS A 13 3.11 7.74 9.07
CA LYS A 13 2.68 8.98 9.72
C LYS A 13 1.29 8.84 10.32
N TYR A 14 0.43 8.09 9.67
CA TYR A 14 -0.95 7.89 10.13
C TYR A 14 -1.11 6.59 10.91
N GLY A 15 -0.02 5.89 11.18
CA GLY A 15 -0.08 4.65 11.94
C GLY A 15 -0.70 3.49 11.19
N LYS A 16 -0.65 3.54 9.86
CA LYS A 16 -1.28 2.53 9.02
C LYS A 16 -0.30 1.73 8.17
N ARG A 17 0.97 1.82 8.53
CA ARG A 17 2.01 1.14 7.74
C ARG A 17 1.77 -0.36 7.62
N ASN A 18 1.46 -1.01 8.72
CA ASN A 18 1.22 -2.45 8.71
C ASN A 18 0.01 -2.81 7.87
N GLN A 19 -1.04 -2.00 7.96
CA GLN A 19 -2.25 -2.22 7.16
C GLN A 19 -1.96 -2.14 5.67
N VAL A 20 -1.15 -1.16 5.28
CA VAL A 20 -0.79 -1.00 3.88
C VAL A 20 0.00 -2.21 3.40
N ILE A 21 0.96 -2.66 4.19
CA ILE A 21 1.78 -3.81 3.81
C ILE A 21 0.92 -5.06 3.67
N ASP A 22 0.04 -5.31 4.62
CA ASP A 22 -0.83 -6.49 4.57
C ASP A 22 -1.77 -6.43 3.37
N THR A 23 -2.39 -5.28 3.17
CA THR A 23 -3.32 -5.12 2.05
C THR A 23 -2.60 -5.28 0.72
N ALA A 24 -1.40 -4.72 0.61
CA ALA A 24 -0.62 -4.85 -0.62
C ALA A 24 -0.29 -6.31 -0.91
N LYS A 25 0.04 -7.07 0.12
CA LYS A 25 0.33 -8.49 -0.06
C LYS A 25 -0.89 -9.24 -0.57
N GLU A 26 -2.06 -8.92 -0.04
CA GLU A 26 -3.29 -9.55 -0.49
C GLU A 26 -3.60 -9.20 -1.94
N LEU A 27 -3.44 -7.94 -2.29
CA LEU A 27 -3.68 -7.50 -3.66
C LEU A 27 -2.75 -8.21 -4.63
N LYS A 28 -1.51 -8.36 -4.26
CA LYS A 28 -0.55 -9.02 -5.12
C LYS A 28 -0.85 -10.51 -5.25
N ALA A 29 -1.43 -11.11 -4.22
CA ALA A 29 -1.84 -12.50 -4.29
C ALA A 29 -2.97 -12.69 -5.30
N TYR A 30 -3.89 -11.73 -5.36
CA TYR A 30 -4.96 -11.77 -6.34
C TYR A 30 -4.47 -11.48 -7.75
N SER A 31 -3.49 -10.60 -7.87
CA SER A 31 -2.95 -10.21 -9.17
C SER A 31 -1.43 -10.32 -9.16
N PRO A 32 -0.90 -11.53 -9.41
CA PRO A 32 0.55 -11.73 -9.36
C PRO A 32 1.34 -10.87 -10.34
N SER A 33 0.69 -10.41 -11.41
CA SER A 33 1.36 -9.55 -12.39
C SER A 33 1.47 -8.10 -11.92
N MET A 34 0.81 -7.77 -10.83
CA MET A 34 0.86 -6.42 -10.28
C MET A 34 2.24 -6.14 -9.71
N THR A 35 2.78 -4.95 -9.97
CA THR A 35 4.07 -4.58 -9.42
C THR A 35 3.92 -4.24 -7.93
N ARG A 36 5.06 -4.22 -7.24
CA ARG A 36 5.05 -3.86 -5.83
C ARG A 36 4.50 -2.44 -5.64
N GLU A 37 4.96 -1.52 -6.47
CA GLU A 37 4.49 -0.14 -6.39
C GLU A 37 2.99 -0.05 -6.57
N GLU A 38 2.47 -0.74 -7.56
CA GLU A 38 1.04 -0.71 -7.82
C GLU A 38 0.25 -1.26 -6.64
N SER A 39 0.72 -2.37 -6.07
CA SER A 39 0.01 -2.97 -4.95
C SER A 39 -0.01 -2.04 -3.75
N TYR A 40 1.09 -1.35 -3.50
CA TYR A 40 1.14 -0.41 -2.37
C TYR A 40 0.29 0.82 -2.63
N GLU A 41 0.28 1.32 -3.86
CA GLU A 41 -0.57 2.46 -4.20
C GLU A 41 -2.04 2.13 -4.00
N MET A 42 -2.45 0.99 -4.51
CA MET A 42 -3.85 0.58 -4.39
C MET A 42 -4.22 0.31 -2.94
N ALA A 43 -3.30 -0.29 -2.21
CA ALA A 43 -3.54 -0.55 -0.78
C ALA A 43 -3.72 0.76 -0.02
N TRP A 44 -2.87 1.74 -0.27
CA TRP A 44 -2.95 3.03 0.39
C TRP A 44 -4.25 3.74 0.04
N GLU A 45 -4.62 3.73 -1.23
CA GLU A 45 -5.88 4.35 -1.67
C GLU A 45 -7.07 3.72 -0.97
N HIS A 46 -7.05 2.41 -0.86
CA HIS A 46 -8.13 1.68 -0.22
C HIS A 46 -8.25 2.05 1.26
N ILE A 47 -7.13 2.06 1.94
CA ILE A 47 -7.09 2.35 3.37
C ILE A 47 -7.45 3.82 3.63
N LYS A 48 -6.98 4.70 2.78
CA LYS A 48 -7.23 6.13 2.89
C LYS A 48 -8.72 6.44 2.80
N LYS A 49 -9.41 5.72 1.91
CA LYS A 49 -10.83 5.92 1.70
C LYS A 49 -11.67 5.37 2.84
N ASP A 50 -11.15 4.37 3.50
CA ASP A 50 -11.90 3.61 4.49
C ASP A 50 -11.72 4.20 5.89
N ARG A 51 -11.76 5.47 6.03
CA ARG A 51 -11.56 6.12 7.32
C ARG A 51 -12.74 6.03 8.24
#